data_3f602b305edeeb5c6761cd30dc21410f
#
_entry.id   3f602b305edeeb5c6761cd30dc21410f
#
_cell.length_a   1.000
_cell.length_b   1.000
_cell.length_c   1.000
_cell.angle_alpha   90.00
_cell.angle_beta   90.00
_cell.angle_gamma   90.00
#
_symmetry.space_group_name_H-M   'P 1'
#
loop_
_entity.id
_entity.type
_entity.pdbx_description
1 polymer ?
#
loop_
_entity_poly.entity_id
_entity_poly.type
_entity_poly.pdbx_seq_one_letter_code
_entity_poly.pdbx_strand_id
1 'polypeptide(L)'
;MRRIAWLLSLLLGTGFAGLAAAHEGHDNAPGTGTASLSGRHVLTASSDQYEVVLKNDPLTPGLKTTFDVYLSDYRTNTPVAGAKVGLILRSDARELWSGVAPATSRAGVYSAAFQAPADTGSFTVLLAVTGARGEERFALSGLEVSQPHAGAAASSRGGLQWMWLLGIAIVVLGGLALLARRRAPAAAAALILCLVLAPSVRAHEGHDDAPTASGAPVGPGAQVYVAKESQFLMGIRTEPLSRQPVQRRLSVLGRVAPRGGGEIEIVAPQSGRIYFNGGQAPVLGRGVTKGGTIARLTVVDDLTLRAPMTGVLTGVFVVNGQLVEAGQKLMTLLDPSVVWVHADVYEADIASVQASTRAAITSQTMPDLALAGRRVALGVTQGEVPGAIEAWFEVPNPGGRLRIGALVDVGIEQGGVESALVIPRSAVFEKDGRKLVFVHTAPERFTAREVTLGTSLGARVVVAGELAPGDRVVATGGYPLLTAPVVSLGH
;
A
#
# COMPACT_ATOMS: atom_id res chain seq x y z
N MET A 1 10.23 1.40 -63.72
CA MET A 1 11.01 0.19 -64.07
C MET A 1 10.83 -0.78 -62.91
N ARG A 2 10.04 -1.77 -63.19
CA ARG A 2 10.32 -3.21 -63.19
C ARG A 2 10.53 -3.75 -61.77
N ARG A 3 9.54 -4.43 -61.16
CA ARG A 3 9.28 -5.91 -61.31
C ARG A 3 10.17 -6.65 -60.36
N ILE A 4 9.78 -7.57 -59.46
CA ILE A 4 8.98 -8.82 -59.58
C ILE A 4 8.88 -9.30 -58.14
N ALA A 5 7.78 -9.53 -57.47
CA ALA A 5 6.73 -10.56 -57.63
C ALA A 5 7.15 -11.97 -57.19
N TRP A 6 6.27 -12.53 -56.38
CA TRP A 6 5.85 -13.95 -56.27
C TRP A 6 6.76 -14.85 -55.39
N LEU A 7 6.34 -15.82 -54.63
CA LEU A 7 5.12 -16.66 -54.54
C LEU A 7 5.15 -17.48 -53.25
N LEU A 8 4.04 -17.74 -52.73
CA LEU A 8 3.33 -19.00 -52.45
C LEU A 8 3.78 -19.72 -51.17
N SER A 9 3.00 -20.36 -50.40
CA SER A 9 1.65 -20.89 -50.36
C SER A 9 1.48 -21.53 -49.01
N LEU A 10 0.37 -21.34 -48.37
CA LEU A 10 -0.71 -22.34 -48.24
C LEU A 10 -0.36 -23.72 -47.72
N LEU A 11 -0.83 -24.04 -46.52
CA LEU A 11 -1.55 -25.29 -46.21
C LEU A 11 -2.02 -25.20 -44.75
N LEU A 12 -3.33 -25.06 -44.59
CA LEU A 12 -4.25 -26.04 -43.99
C LEU A 12 -3.79 -26.59 -42.64
N GLY A 13 -4.44 -26.33 -41.57
CA GLY A 13 -5.87 -26.56 -41.27
C GLY A 13 -5.93 -27.63 -40.19
N THR A 14 -6.55 -27.34 -39.16
CA THR A 14 -7.56 -28.13 -38.47
C THR A 14 -7.79 -27.56 -37.08
N GLY A 15 -9.04 -27.23 -36.82
CA GLY A 15 -9.50 -26.75 -35.54
C GLY A 15 -9.48 -27.83 -34.47
N PHE A 16 -9.32 -27.36 -33.25
CA PHE A 16 -9.87 -28.07 -32.11
C PHE A 16 -10.55 -27.03 -31.21
N ALA A 17 -11.86 -27.09 -31.22
CA ALA A 17 -12.68 -26.54 -30.17
C ALA A 17 -12.42 -27.36 -28.90
N GLY A 18 -11.88 -26.74 -27.88
CA GLY A 18 -11.63 -27.30 -26.55
C GLY A 18 -12.36 -26.50 -25.50
N LEU A 19 -13.40 -27.08 -25.01
CA LEU A 19 -14.28 -26.75 -23.88
C LEU A 19 -13.63 -25.93 -22.78
N ALA A 20 -14.37 -24.89 -22.37
CA ALA A 20 -14.23 -24.27 -21.07
C ALA A 20 -14.54 -25.32 -19.98
N ALA A 21 -13.54 -25.77 -19.28
CA ALA A 21 -13.69 -26.51 -18.04
C ALA A 21 -13.65 -25.51 -16.88
N ALA A 22 -14.79 -25.38 -16.21
CA ALA A 22 -14.88 -24.76 -14.90
C ALA A 22 -13.95 -25.51 -13.95
N HIS A 23 -13.03 -24.80 -13.32
CA HIS A 23 -12.14 -25.36 -12.33
C HIS A 23 -12.78 -25.24 -10.94
N GLU A 24 -13.53 -26.24 -10.56
CA GLU A 24 -13.81 -26.61 -9.18
C GLU A 24 -12.71 -27.57 -8.73
N GLY A 25 -12.11 -27.30 -7.58
CA GLY A 25 -11.25 -28.25 -6.90
C GLY A 25 -9.97 -27.60 -6.37
N HIS A 26 -10.00 -27.20 -5.09
CA HIS A 26 -8.80 -26.95 -4.32
C HIS A 26 -8.10 -28.30 -4.06
N ASP A 27 -7.31 -28.76 -5.01
CA ASP A 27 -6.35 -29.81 -4.77
C ASP A 27 -5.23 -29.22 -3.88
N ASN A 28 -5.05 -29.80 -2.69
CA ASN A 28 -3.87 -29.62 -1.86
C ASN A 28 -2.64 -30.13 -2.65
N ALA A 29 -2.09 -29.29 -3.50
CA ALA A 29 -0.87 -29.62 -4.20
C ALA A 29 0.24 -29.88 -3.16
N PRO A 30 1.01 -30.98 -3.28
CA PRO A 30 2.13 -31.23 -2.37
C PRO A 30 3.10 -30.04 -2.43
N GLY A 31 3.49 -29.53 -1.24
CA GLY A 31 4.41 -28.41 -1.12
C GLY A 31 5.73 -28.74 -1.83
N THR A 32 6.10 -27.96 -2.82
CA THR A 32 7.39 -28.05 -3.50
C THR A 32 8.45 -27.37 -2.67
N GLY A 33 9.54 -28.09 -2.36
CA GLY A 33 10.71 -27.53 -1.70
C GLY A 33 11.38 -26.50 -2.60
N THR A 34 11.58 -25.28 -2.08
CA THR A 34 12.36 -24.25 -2.76
C THR A 34 13.53 -23.85 -1.87
N ALA A 35 14.74 -23.73 -2.45
CA ALA A 35 15.87 -23.16 -1.74
C ALA A 35 15.57 -21.69 -1.39
N SER A 36 15.83 -21.30 -0.14
CA SER A 36 15.68 -19.91 0.28
C SER A 36 16.94 -19.10 -0.08
N LEU A 37 16.78 -17.79 -0.25
CA LEU A 37 17.89 -16.83 -0.40
C LEU A 37 18.89 -16.88 0.80
N SER A 38 18.50 -17.48 1.92
CA SER A 38 19.31 -17.66 3.13
C SER A 38 20.09 -18.98 3.19
N GLY A 39 20.04 -19.82 2.17
CA GLY A 39 20.70 -21.15 2.16
C GLY A 39 20.01 -22.21 3.03
N ARG A 40 18.83 -21.93 3.60
CA ARG A 40 17.99 -22.89 4.34
C ARG A 40 16.99 -23.55 3.39
N HIS A 41 16.66 -24.82 3.62
CA HIS A 41 15.52 -25.43 2.94
C HIS A 41 14.21 -24.85 3.45
N VAL A 42 13.29 -24.57 2.53
CA VAL A 42 11.98 -23.99 2.82
C VAL A 42 10.91 -24.86 2.18
N LEU A 43 10.03 -25.42 3.01
CA LEU A 43 8.85 -26.14 2.58
C LEU A 43 7.62 -25.34 2.99
N THR A 44 6.66 -25.22 2.09
CA THR A 44 5.46 -24.41 2.32
C THR A 44 4.20 -25.17 2.01
N ALA A 45 3.16 -24.93 2.78
CA ALA A 45 1.80 -25.38 2.48
C ALA A 45 0.79 -24.36 2.98
N SER A 46 -0.40 -24.37 2.40
CA SER A 46 -1.50 -23.54 2.83
C SER A 46 -2.83 -24.25 2.71
N SER A 47 -3.76 -23.88 3.57
CA SER A 47 -5.16 -24.23 3.52
C SER A 47 -6.00 -22.96 3.60
N ASP A 48 -7.32 -23.08 3.67
CA ASP A 48 -8.21 -21.92 3.88
C ASP A 48 -8.06 -21.26 5.27
N GLN A 49 -7.45 -21.98 6.22
CA GLN A 49 -7.31 -21.51 7.60
C GLN A 49 -5.88 -21.11 7.94
N TYR A 50 -4.89 -21.90 7.51
CA TYR A 50 -3.50 -21.76 7.90
C TYR A 50 -2.55 -21.68 6.71
N GLU A 51 -1.49 -20.94 6.92
CA GLU A 51 -0.32 -20.94 6.06
C GLU A 51 0.88 -21.38 6.89
N VAL A 52 1.60 -22.40 6.39
CA VAL A 52 2.71 -23.04 7.07
C VAL A 52 3.97 -22.84 6.25
N VAL A 53 5.05 -22.44 6.91
CA VAL A 53 6.40 -22.42 6.35
C VAL A 53 7.30 -23.21 7.30
N LEU A 54 7.87 -24.31 6.81
CA LEU A 54 8.86 -25.11 7.53
C LEU A 54 10.24 -24.78 6.99
N LYS A 55 11.16 -24.44 7.88
CA LYS A 55 12.56 -24.14 7.55
C LYS A 55 13.50 -25.02 8.34
N ASN A 56 14.53 -25.50 7.66
CA ASN A 56 15.63 -26.23 8.27
C ASN A 56 16.94 -25.89 7.57
N ASP A 57 18.04 -26.06 8.28
CA ASP A 57 19.36 -26.03 7.65
C ASP A 57 19.56 -27.30 6.79
N PRO A 58 20.46 -27.28 5.79
CA PRO A 58 20.74 -28.46 4.96
C PRO A 58 20.98 -29.70 5.82
N LEU A 59 20.25 -30.76 5.53
CA LEU A 59 20.30 -31.99 6.35
C LEU A 59 21.50 -32.86 5.97
N THR A 60 22.34 -33.11 6.97
CA THR A 60 23.44 -34.08 6.87
C THR A 60 23.04 -35.35 7.58
N PRO A 61 23.26 -36.54 6.99
CA PRO A 61 22.90 -37.83 7.57
C PRO A 61 23.36 -37.97 9.01
N GLY A 62 22.45 -38.39 9.88
CA GLY A 62 22.72 -38.68 11.29
C GLY A 62 22.98 -37.46 12.20
N LEU A 63 23.05 -36.25 11.68
CA LEU A 63 23.27 -35.04 12.52
C LEU A 63 21.98 -34.53 13.15
N LYS A 64 22.12 -33.93 14.33
CA LYS A 64 21.01 -33.23 15.00
C LYS A 64 20.81 -31.87 14.32
N THR A 65 19.56 -31.55 14.05
CA THR A 65 19.12 -30.27 13.48
C THR A 65 17.77 -29.85 14.07
N THR A 66 17.23 -28.75 13.58
CA THR A 66 15.93 -28.23 14.02
C THR A 66 15.01 -27.96 12.84
N PHE A 67 13.73 -28.24 13.01
CA PHE A 67 12.67 -27.72 12.18
C PHE A 67 12.09 -26.47 12.82
N ASP A 68 12.12 -25.34 12.12
CA ASP A 68 11.43 -24.12 12.51
C ASP A 68 10.15 -24.01 11.68
N VAL A 69 9.00 -24.05 12.36
CA VAL A 69 7.68 -23.96 11.74
C VAL A 69 7.09 -22.59 12.02
N TYR A 70 6.82 -21.86 10.97
CA TYR A 70 6.10 -20.58 11.00
C TYR A 70 4.64 -20.82 10.62
N LEU A 71 3.73 -20.54 11.54
CA LEU A 71 2.31 -20.74 11.38
C LEU A 71 1.57 -19.40 11.42
N SER A 72 0.83 -19.10 10.37
CA SER A 72 -0.02 -17.91 10.29
C SER A 72 -1.44 -18.24 9.83
N ASP A 73 -2.38 -17.38 10.20
CA ASP A 73 -3.71 -17.37 9.61
C ASP A 73 -3.61 -17.05 8.12
N TYR A 74 -4.24 -17.87 7.29
CA TYR A 74 -4.14 -17.74 5.83
C TYR A 74 -4.62 -16.40 5.32
N ARG A 75 -5.76 -15.89 5.84
CA ARG A 75 -6.40 -14.68 5.32
C ARG A 75 -5.70 -13.40 5.74
N THR A 76 -5.23 -13.38 7.00
CA THR A 76 -4.75 -12.16 7.64
C THR A 76 -3.24 -12.11 7.80
N ASN A 77 -2.54 -13.21 7.52
CA ASN A 77 -1.12 -13.37 7.79
C ASN A 77 -0.74 -13.10 9.26
N THR A 78 -1.69 -13.30 10.17
CA THR A 78 -1.46 -13.14 11.61
C THR A 78 -0.77 -14.36 12.16
N PRO A 79 0.34 -14.23 12.93
CA PRO A 79 0.98 -15.36 13.59
C PRO A 79 -0.01 -16.07 14.52
N VAL A 80 -0.09 -17.41 14.40
CA VAL A 80 -0.98 -18.23 15.24
C VAL A 80 -0.20 -18.74 16.45
N ALA A 81 -0.53 -18.23 17.61
CA ALA A 81 0.04 -18.66 18.88
C ALA A 81 -0.83 -19.76 19.53
N GLY A 82 -0.21 -20.59 20.37
CA GLY A 82 -0.92 -21.56 21.20
C GLY A 82 -1.46 -22.80 20.47
N ALA A 83 -1.11 -23.00 19.20
CA ALA A 83 -1.43 -24.24 18.49
C ALA A 83 -0.51 -25.38 18.95
N LYS A 84 -1.01 -26.61 18.84
CA LYS A 84 -0.16 -27.82 18.93
C LYS A 84 0.29 -28.20 17.54
N VAL A 85 1.60 -28.28 17.33
CA VAL A 85 2.20 -28.60 16.03
C VAL A 85 2.91 -29.93 16.14
N GLY A 86 2.33 -30.97 15.53
CA GLY A 86 2.91 -32.30 15.42
C GLY A 86 3.66 -32.45 14.09
N LEU A 87 4.78 -33.11 14.11
CA LEU A 87 5.63 -33.38 12.93
C LEU A 87 5.89 -34.87 12.84
N ILE A 88 5.77 -35.44 11.64
CA ILE A 88 6.09 -36.81 11.32
C ILE A 88 6.96 -36.82 10.07
N LEU A 89 8.18 -37.34 10.17
CA LEU A 89 9.05 -37.53 9.03
C LEU A 89 8.86 -38.93 8.45
N ARG A 90 8.62 -39.04 7.15
CA ARG A 90 8.38 -40.27 6.45
C ARG A 90 9.27 -40.44 5.22
N SER A 91 9.65 -41.69 4.97
CA SER A 91 10.15 -42.12 3.67
C SER A 91 9.13 -43.12 3.12
N ASP A 92 8.49 -42.80 2.01
CA ASP A 92 7.32 -43.51 1.47
C ASP A 92 6.26 -43.80 2.55
N ALA A 93 6.03 -45.08 2.84
CA ALA A 93 5.05 -45.49 3.86
C ALA A 93 5.63 -45.62 5.28
N ARG A 94 6.97 -45.53 5.45
CA ARG A 94 7.62 -45.75 6.74
C ARG A 94 7.81 -44.46 7.53
N GLU A 95 7.34 -44.44 8.77
CA GLU A 95 7.66 -43.39 9.72
C GLU A 95 9.08 -43.54 10.24
N LEU A 96 9.86 -42.46 10.15
CA LEU A 96 11.26 -42.45 10.59
C LEU A 96 11.42 -41.69 11.91
N TRP A 97 10.60 -40.66 12.10
CA TRP A 97 10.60 -39.83 13.31
C TRP A 97 9.25 -39.13 13.47
N SER A 98 8.85 -38.96 14.73
CA SER A 98 7.69 -38.13 15.08
C SER A 98 8.00 -37.34 16.34
N GLY A 99 7.40 -36.13 16.40
CA GLY A 99 7.60 -35.21 17.52
C GLY A 99 6.60 -34.07 17.52
N VAL A 100 6.61 -33.33 18.62
CA VAL A 100 5.82 -32.10 18.76
C VAL A 100 6.80 -30.92 18.76
N ALA A 101 6.47 -29.89 18.00
CA ALA A 101 7.23 -28.65 18.01
C ALA A 101 6.64 -27.71 19.08
N PRO A 102 7.34 -27.48 20.20
CA PRO A 102 6.93 -26.51 21.20
C PRO A 102 6.94 -25.09 20.61
N ALA A 103 6.06 -24.25 21.14
CA ALA A 103 6.04 -22.82 20.83
C ALA A 103 7.32 -22.16 21.35
N THR A 104 7.88 -21.26 20.55
CA THR A 104 9.00 -20.41 20.97
C THR A 104 8.49 -19.14 21.68
N SER A 105 9.41 -18.27 22.06
CA SER A 105 9.04 -16.94 22.61
C SER A 105 8.37 -16.02 21.59
N ARG A 106 8.45 -16.36 20.30
CA ARG A 106 7.85 -15.59 19.21
C ARG A 106 6.51 -16.20 18.82
N ALA A 107 5.45 -15.39 18.78
CA ALA A 107 4.13 -15.84 18.36
C ALA A 107 4.18 -16.42 16.94
N GLY A 108 3.51 -17.56 16.75
CA GLY A 108 3.45 -18.24 15.45
C GLY A 108 4.71 -18.99 15.04
N VAL A 109 5.72 -19.08 15.92
CA VAL A 109 6.97 -19.82 15.66
C VAL A 109 7.07 -21.01 16.60
N TYR A 110 7.24 -22.18 16.02
CA TYR A 110 7.39 -23.46 16.71
C TYR A 110 8.69 -24.10 16.27
N SER A 111 9.42 -24.76 17.17
CA SER A 111 10.72 -25.36 16.84
C SER A 111 10.86 -26.74 17.44
N ALA A 112 11.25 -27.71 16.62
CA ALA A 112 11.48 -29.09 17.05
C ALA A 112 12.87 -29.55 16.69
N ALA A 113 13.62 -30.06 17.67
CA ALA A 113 14.89 -30.70 17.42
C ALA A 113 14.66 -32.16 16.99
N PHE A 114 15.38 -32.60 15.98
CA PHE A 114 15.34 -33.96 15.51
C PHE A 114 16.71 -34.43 15.02
N GLN A 115 16.88 -35.72 14.79
CA GLN A 115 18.06 -36.29 14.19
C GLN A 115 17.74 -36.65 12.74
N ALA A 116 18.52 -36.11 11.80
CA ALA A 116 18.35 -36.43 10.39
C ALA A 116 18.54 -37.94 10.13
N PRO A 117 17.77 -38.53 9.19
CA PRO A 117 17.96 -39.91 8.79
C PRO A 117 19.43 -40.22 8.41
N ALA A 118 19.83 -41.44 8.66
CA ALA A 118 21.17 -41.89 8.24
C ALA A 118 21.27 -42.10 6.71
N ASP A 119 20.14 -42.38 6.08
CA ASP A 119 20.04 -42.60 4.64
C ASP A 119 19.87 -41.24 3.92
N THR A 120 20.53 -41.12 2.78
CA THR A 120 20.35 -39.99 1.86
C THR A 120 19.10 -40.21 1.01
N GLY A 121 18.40 -39.15 0.67
CA GLY A 121 17.21 -39.21 -0.16
C GLY A 121 16.22 -38.07 0.08
N SER A 122 15.07 -38.17 -0.57
CA SER A 122 13.98 -37.23 -0.42
C SER A 122 12.93 -37.79 0.54
N PHE A 123 12.49 -36.97 1.48
CA PHE A 123 11.57 -37.30 2.55
C PHE A 123 10.37 -36.38 2.54
N THR A 124 9.27 -36.84 3.16
CA THR A 124 8.05 -36.02 3.35
C THR A 124 7.84 -35.76 4.82
N VAL A 125 7.56 -34.52 5.16
CA VAL A 125 7.14 -34.11 6.50
C VAL A 125 5.61 -33.95 6.52
N LEU A 126 4.95 -34.78 7.32
CA LEU A 126 3.55 -34.60 7.65
C LEU A 126 3.46 -33.69 8.87
N LEU A 127 2.75 -32.58 8.72
CA LEU A 127 2.58 -31.58 9.77
C LEU A 127 1.09 -31.54 10.17
N ALA A 128 0.81 -31.74 11.45
CA ALA A 128 -0.53 -31.64 12.02
C ALA A 128 -0.60 -30.42 12.90
N VAL A 129 -1.53 -29.51 12.61
CA VAL A 129 -1.81 -28.31 13.38
C VAL A 129 -3.14 -28.50 14.10
N THR A 130 -3.15 -28.44 15.43
CA THR A 130 -4.37 -28.41 16.23
C THR A 130 -4.46 -27.03 16.88
N GLY A 131 -5.39 -26.23 16.44
CA GLY A 131 -5.64 -24.88 16.93
C GLY A 131 -7.10 -24.65 17.34
N ALA A 132 -7.44 -23.40 17.62
CA ALA A 132 -8.80 -23.02 18.02
C ALA A 132 -9.89 -23.33 16.96
N ARG A 133 -9.49 -23.49 15.71
CA ARG A 133 -10.41 -23.76 14.57
C ARG A 133 -10.47 -25.23 14.16
N GLY A 134 -9.82 -26.12 14.91
CA GLY A 134 -9.77 -27.54 14.61
C GLY A 134 -8.37 -28.06 14.31
N GLU A 135 -8.33 -29.29 13.76
CA GLU A 135 -7.10 -29.96 13.33
C GLU A 135 -6.98 -29.93 11.79
N GLU A 136 -5.83 -29.52 11.30
CA GLU A 136 -5.49 -29.62 9.88
C GLU A 136 -4.16 -30.35 9.70
N ARG A 137 -4.02 -31.01 8.56
CA ARG A 137 -2.82 -31.79 8.20
C ARG A 137 -2.28 -31.37 6.88
N PHE A 138 -0.94 -31.20 6.83
CA PHE A 138 -0.21 -30.79 5.65
C PHE A 138 0.84 -31.83 5.30
N ALA A 139 1.01 -32.11 4.02
CA ALA A 139 2.09 -32.94 3.52
C ALA A 139 3.12 -32.05 2.81
N LEU A 140 4.33 -31.99 3.33
CA LEU A 140 5.43 -31.19 2.82
C LEU A 140 6.47 -32.13 2.21
N SER A 141 6.54 -32.22 0.89
CA SER A 141 7.45 -33.07 0.14
C SER A 141 8.72 -32.32 -0.25
N GLY A 142 9.80 -33.05 -0.56
CA GLY A 142 11.05 -32.45 -1.05
C GLY A 142 12.03 -32.07 0.04
N LEU A 143 11.93 -32.66 1.23
CA LEU A 143 12.98 -32.57 2.23
C LEU A 143 14.14 -33.46 1.85
N GLU A 144 15.28 -32.87 1.46
CA GLU A 144 16.45 -33.64 1.02
C GLU A 144 17.48 -33.82 2.13
N VAL A 145 17.98 -35.05 2.28
CA VAL A 145 19.12 -35.39 3.10
C VAL A 145 20.28 -35.78 2.16
N SER A 146 21.32 -34.95 2.15
CA SER A 146 22.46 -35.16 1.27
C SER A 146 23.79 -35.17 2.05
N GLN A 147 24.77 -35.90 1.55
CA GLN A 147 26.11 -35.82 2.11
C GLN A 147 26.71 -34.45 1.82
N PRO A 148 27.41 -33.82 2.78
CA PRO A 148 28.08 -32.57 2.52
C PRO A 148 29.10 -32.79 1.40
N HIS A 149 28.95 -32.07 0.29
CA HIS A 149 29.92 -32.06 -0.77
C HIS A 149 31.25 -31.55 -0.21
N ALA A 150 32.28 -32.39 -0.18
CA ALA A 150 33.61 -32.06 0.31
C ALA A 150 34.34 -30.98 -0.55
N GLY A 151 33.62 -30.32 -1.48
CA GLY A 151 34.20 -29.40 -2.45
C GLY A 151 34.20 -27.91 -2.06
N ALA A 152 33.45 -27.50 -1.05
CA ALA A 152 33.30 -26.05 -0.75
C ALA A 152 34.33 -25.45 0.23
N ALA A 153 35.15 -26.31 0.92
CA ALA A 153 36.10 -25.83 1.92
C ALA A 153 37.52 -25.55 1.40
N ALA A 154 37.80 -25.79 0.09
CA ALA A 154 39.17 -25.72 -0.45
C ALA A 154 39.49 -24.45 -1.28
N SER A 155 38.55 -23.53 -1.47
CA SER A 155 38.79 -22.36 -2.37
C SER A 155 39.29 -21.09 -1.67
N SER A 156 39.39 -21.03 -0.34
CA SER A 156 39.82 -19.80 0.34
C SER A 156 41.33 -19.68 0.59
N ARG A 157 42.13 -20.69 0.25
CA ARG A 157 43.61 -20.62 0.41
C ARG A 157 44.37 -20.27 -0.87
N GLY A 158 43.73 -20.25 -2.03
CA GLY A 158 44.36 -19.91 -3.31
C GLY A 158 44.54 -18.41 -3.56
N GLY A 159 43.78 -17.56 -2.90
CA GLY A 159 43.78 -16.11 -3.17
C GLY A 159 45.05 -15.36 -2.79
N LEU A 160 45.80 -15.85 -1.82
CA LEU A 160 47.02 -15.17 -1.36
C LEU A 160 48.25 -15.48 -2.21
N GLN A 161 48.32 -16.68 -2.82
CA GLN A 161 49.44 -17.05 -3.70
C GLN A 161 49.42 -16.32 -5.03
N TRP A 162 48.25 -16.01 -5.58
CA TRP A 162 48.10 -15.26 -6.82
C TRP A 162 48.51 -13.78 -6.68
N MET A 163 48.31 -13.17 -5.53
CA MET A 163 48.80 -11.81 -5.25
C MET A 163 50.34 -11.75 -5.24
N TRP A 164 51.01 -12.74 -4.73
CA TRP A 164 52.48 -12.84 -4.77
C TRP A 164 52.99 -13.03 -6.18
N LEU A 165 52.37 -13.89 -6.99
CA LEU A 165 52.73 -14.09 -8.39
C LEU A 165 52.46 -12.82 -9.23
N LEU A 166 51.38 -12.11 -8.99
CA LEU A 166 51.10 -10.82 -9.65
C LEU A 166 52.10 -9.75 -9.24
N GLY A 167 52.49 -9.68 -7.97
CA GLY A 167 53.55 -8.78 -7.47
C GLY A 167 54.88 -9.05 -8.13
N ILE A 168 55.30 -10.34 -8.26
CA ILE A 168 56.55 -10.73 -8.93
C ILE A 168 56.49 -10.41 -10.43
N ALA A 169 55.38 -10.66 -11.11
CA ALA A 169 55.16 -10.34 -12.51
C ALA A 169 55.27 -8.84 -12.78
N ILE A 170 54.73 -7.96 -11.91
CA ILE A 170 54.84 -6.51 -12.02
C ILE A 170 56.28 -6.04 -11.81
N VAL A 171 57.00 -6.61 -10.88
CA VAL A 171 58.41 -6.26 -10.64
C VAL A 171 59.30 -6.69 -11.82
N VAL A 172 59.07 -7.90 -12.36
CA VAL A 172 59.83 -8.42 -13.55
C VAL A 172 59.51 -7.59 -14.79
N LEU A 173 58.24 -7.28 -15.03
CA LEU A 173 57.83 -6.43 -16.16
C LEU A 173 58.32 -4.98 -16.03
N GLY A 174 58.30 -4.43 -14.80
CA GLY A 174 58.86 -3.12 -14.52
C GLY A 174 60.39 -3.09 -14.74
N GLY A 175 61.09 -4.14 -14.34
CA GLY A 175 62.53 -4.30 -14.59
C GLY A 175 62.90 -4.43 -16.08
N LEU A 176 62.12 -5.25 -16.81
CA LEU A 176 62.29 -5.34 -18.29
C LEU A 176 61.95 -4.08 -19.02
N ALA A 177 60.93 -3.32 -18.61
CA ALA A 177 60.57 -2.02 -19.19
C ALA A 177 61.65 -0.96 -18.95
N LEU A 178 62.33 -1.00 -17.80
CA LEU A 178 63.46 -0.12 -17.51
C LEU A 178 64.71 -0.46 -18.36
N LEU A 179 64.97 -1.73 -18.66
CA LEU A 179 66.03 -2.22 -19.54
C LEU A 179 65.74 -1.94 -21.02
N ALA A 180 64.47 -1.99 -21.45
CA ALA A 180 64.02 -1.77 -22.82
C ALA A 180 63.99 -0.27 -23.21
N ARG A 181 64.11 0.67 -22.25
CA ARG A 181 64.10 2.11 -22.55
C ARG A 181 65.25 2.60 -23.41
N ARG A 182 66.17 1.70 -23.83
CA ARG A 182 67.29 2.10 -24.64
C ARG A 182 67.24 1.68 -26.15
N ARG A 183 66.27 0.89 -26.61
CA ARG A 183 66.12 0.57 -28.04
C ARG A 183 64.71 0.04 -28.39
N ALA A 184 64.02 0.81 -29.27
CA ALA A 184 62.93 0.46 -30.17
C ALA A 184 61.46 0.57 -29.69
N PRO A 185 60.59 1.36 -30.41
CA PRO A 185 59.17 1.59 -30.10
C PRO A 185 58.21 0.53 -30.69
N ALA A 186 58.68 -0.54 -31.35
CA ALA A 186 57.79 -1.50 -32.03
C ALA A 186 57.33 -2.68 -31.14
N ALA A 187 57.99 -2.94 -30.03
CA ALA A 187 57.65 -4.12 -29.16
C ALA A 187 56.51 -3.84 -28.17
N ALA A 188 56.22 -2.60 -27.87
CA ALA A 188 55.15 -2.24 -26.91
C ALA A 188 53.74 -2.43 -27.49
N ALA A 189 53.57 -2.32 -28.79
CA ALA A 189 52.25 -2.48 -29.46
C ALA A 189 51.84 -3.97 -29.57
N ALA A 190 52.80 -4.87 -29.68
CA ALA A 190 52.49 -6.30 -29.76
C ALA A 190 52.03 -6.92 -28.42
N LEU A 191 52.50 -6.37 -27.30
CA LEU A 191 52.12 -6.88 -25.95
C LEU A 191 50.72 -6.46 -25.52
N ILE A 192 50.24 -5.29 -25.97
CA ILE A 192 48.87 -4.84 -25.72
C ILE A 192 47.85 -5.64 -26.53
N LEU A 193 48.22 -6.06 -27.76
CA LEU A 193 47.35 -6.87 -28.61
C LEU A 193 47.14 -8.29 -28.09
N CYS A 194 48.13 -8.89 -27.42
CA CYS A 194 47.99 -10.20 -26.79
C CYS A 194 47.13 -10.20 -25.52
N LEU A 195 47.01 -9.08 -24.83
CA LEU A 195 46.16 -8.98 -23.61
C LEU A 195 44.66 -8.83 -23.91
N VAL A 196 44.33 -8.38 -25.15
CA VAL A 196 42.95 -8.21 -25.60
C VAL A 196 42.32 -9.47 -26.18
N LEU A 197 43.16 -10.45 -26.53
CA LEU A 197 42.76 -11.71 -27.15
C LEU A 197 42.74 -12.94 -26.16
N ALA A 198 42.73 -12.68 -24.85
CA ALA A 198 42.51 -13.76 -23.87
C ALA A 198 41.07 -14.29 -24.02
N PRO A 199 40.90 -15.61 -24.31
CA PRO A 199 39.57 -16.20 -24.36
C PRO A 199 38.94 -16.06 -22.98
N SER A 200 37.75 -15.44 -22.88
CA SER A 200 36.94 -15.47 -21.69
C SER A 200 36.58 -16.95 -21.41
N VAL A 201 37.16 -17.51 -20.38
CA VAL A 201 36.73 -18.81 -19.82
C VAL A 201 35.32 -18.56 -19.29
N ARG A 202 34.32 -19.03 -20.04
CA ARG A 202 32.96 -19.16 -19.52
C ARG A 202 33.00 -20.25 -18.45
N ALA A 203 32.82 -19.87 -17.20
CA ALA A 203 32.47 -20.77 -16.15
C ALA A 203 31.15 -21.45 -16.55
N HIS A 204 31.13 -22.77 -16.49
CA HIS A 204 29.95 -23.60 -16.73
C HIS A 204 28.98 -23.29 -15.58
N GLU A 205 27.87 -22.63 -15.89
CA GLU A 205 26.77 -22.43 -14.96
C GLU A 205 26.13 -23.81 -14.71
N GLY A 206 26.37 -24.35 -13.53
CA GLY A 206 25.52 -25.38 -12.98
C GLY A 206 24.15 -24.78 -12.73
N HIS A 207 23.11 -25.42 -13.25
CA HIS A 207 21.72 -25.04 -13.00
C HIS A 207 21.39 -25.31 -11.52
N ASP A 208 21.59 -24.30 -10.67
CA ASP A 208 20.91 -24.20 -9.39
C ASP A 208 19.73 -23.28 -9.59
N ASP A 209 18.51 -23.83 -9.63
CA ASP A 209 17.22 -23.11 -9.69
C ASP A 209 16.92 -22.31 -8.41
N ALA A 210 17.91 -21.73 -7.78
CA ALA A 210 17.71 -20.83 -6.66
C ALA A 210 17.24 -19.46 -7.19
N PRO A 211 16.15 -18.91 -6.68
CA PRO A 211 15.67 -17.59 -7.09
C PRO A 211 16.73 -16.53 -6.81
N THR A 212 17.29 -15.95 -7.84
CA THR A 212 18.27 -14.87 -7.73
C THR A 212 17.57 -13.57 -7.40
N ALA A 213 17.99 -12.93 -6.31
CA ALA A 213 17.55 -11.57 -5.99
C ALA A 213 18.08 -10.60 -7.04
N SER A 214 17.22 -10.04 -7.87
CA SER A 214 17.59 -8.98 -8.78
C SER A 214 17.49 -7.63 -8.07
N GLY A 215 18.48 -6.74 -8.26
CA GLY A 215 18.42 -5.36 -7.79
C GLY A 215 17.44 -4.49 -8.60
N ALA A 216 16.51 -5.09 -9.34
CA ALA A 216 15.51 -4.37 -10.10
C ALA A 216 14.55 -3.61 -9.16
N PRO A 217 14.15 -2.39 -9.55
CA PRO A 217 13.19 -1.63 -8.76
C PRO A 217 11.83 -2.35 -8.74
N VAL A 218 11.15 -2.33 -7.59
CA VAL A 218 9.79 -2.85 -7.46
C VAL A 218 8.86 -1.98 -8.31
N GLY A 219 8.22 -2.60 -9.30
CA GLY A 219 7.24 -2.01 -10.20
C GLY A 219 6.01 -2.91 -10.36
N PRO A 220 5.04 -2.54 -11.20
CA PRO A 220 3.89 -3.39 -11.50
C PRO A 220 4.33 -4.77 -12.00
N GLY A 221 3.71 -5.82 -11.47
CA GLY A 221 4.04 -7.22 -11.78
C GLY A 221 5.27 -7.78 -11.05
N ALA A 222 6.05 -6.94 -10.36
CA ALA A 222 7.22 -7.40 -9.64
C ALA A 222 6.84 -8.36 -8.51
N GLN A 223 7.53 -9.50 -8.46
CA GLN A 223 7.43 -10.44 -7.34
C GLN A 223 8.50 -10.10 -6.30
N VAL A 224 8.06 -9.85 -5.09
CA VAL A 224 8.90 -9.48 -3.95
C VAL A 224 8.95 -10.65 -2.98
N TYR A 225 10.14 -11.04 -2.59
CA TYR A 225 10.37 -12.06 -1.58
C TYR A 225 10.58 -11.45 -0.20
N VAL A 226 9.82 -11.92 0.78
CA VAL A 226 10.02 -11.57 2.19
C VAL A 226 9.88 -12.80 3.05
N ALA A 227 10.97 -13.20 3.67
CA ALA A 227 11.01 -14.35 4.56
C ALA A 227 9.96 -14.25 5.67
N LYS A 228 9.34 -15.37 6.04
CA LYS A 228 8.20 -15.41 6.99
C LYS A 228 8.53 -14.79 8.35
N GLU A 229 9.72 -15.01 8.86
CA GLU A 229 10.22 -14.38 10.08
C GLU A 229 10.25 -12.86 9.99
N SER A 230 10.64 -12.33 8.84
CA SER A 230 10.65 -10.89 8.58
C SER A 230 9.23 -10.33 8.47
N GLN A 231 8.31 -11.08 7.85
CA GLN A 231 6.89 -10.68 7.79
C GLN A 231 6.30 -10.53 9.20
N PHE A 232 6.59 -11.48 10.10
CA PHE A 232 6.14 -11.44 11.49
C PHE A 232 6.73 -10.26 12.24
N LEU A 233 8.02 -10.02 12.06
CA LEU A 233 8.75 -8.92 12.71
C LEU A 233 8.25 -7.54 12.23
N MET A 234 8.03 -7.38 10.94
CA MET A 234 7.52 -6.14 10.33
C MET A 234 6.01 -5.95 10.54
N GLY A 235 5.31 -6.94 11.08
CA GLY A 235 3.87 -6.87 11.28
C GLY A 235 3.08 -6.83 9.98
N ILE A 236 3.55 -7.50 8.92
CA ILE A 236 2.82 -7.57 7.66
C ILE A 236 1.52 -8.34 7.89
N ARG A 237 0.39 -7.65 7.67
CA ARG A 237 -0.95 -8.22 7.75
C ARG A 237 -1.67 -8.03 6.43
N THR A 238 -2.47 -9.02 6.08
CA THR A 238 -3.28 -9.01 4.86
C THR A 238 -4.77 -8.91 5.19
N GLU A 239 -5.53 -8.45 4.23
CA GLU A 239 -6.99 -8.46 4.25
C GLU A 239 -7.48 -9.07 2.94
N PRO A 240 -8.42 -10.03 3.00
CA PRO A 240 -9.00 -10.60 1.80
C PRO A 240 -9.87 -9.55 1.09
N LEU A 241 -9.62 -9.38 -0.18
CA LEU A 241 -10.33 -8.42 -1.02
C LEU A 241 -11.76 -8.92 -1.25
N SER A 242 -12.73 -8.06 -1.03
CA SER A 242 -14.14 -8.37 -1.26
C SER A 242 -14.82 -7.27 -2.06
N ARG A 243 -15.82 -7.66 -2.85
CA ARG A 243 -16.73 -6.70 -3.47
C ARG A 243 -17.71 -6.20 -2.42
N GLN A 244 -17.89 -4.89 -2.40
CA GLN A 244 -18.84 -4.24 -1.50
C GLN A 244 -19.80 -3.37 -2.33
N PRO A 245 -21.05 -3.23 -1.90
CA PRO A 245 -21.96 -2.29 -2.50
C PRO A 245 -21.50 -0.87 -2.20
N VAL A 246 -21.19 -0.11 -3.22
CA VAL A 246 -20.71 1.28 -3.14
C VAL A 246 -21.67 2.19 -3.86
N GLN A 247 -22.14 3.22 -3.18
CA GLN A 247 -22.94 4.26 -3.80
C GLN A 247 -22.09 5.03 -4.82
N ARG A 248 -22.53 5.10 -6.06
CA ARG A 248 -21.86 5.93 -7.07
C ARG A 248 -21.93 7.38 -6.65
N ARG A 249 -20.81 8.10 -6.76
CA ARG A 249 -20.70 9.51 -6.43
C ARG A 249 -20.00 10.26 -7.53
N LEU A 250 -20.57 11.40 -7.89
CA LEU A 250 -19.87 12.42 -8.67
C LEU A 250 -19.01 13.23 -7.71
N SER A 251 -17.71 13.24 -7.91
CA SER A 251 -16.79 14.04 -7.10
C SER A 251 -16.55 15.37 -7.79
N VAL A 252 -16.92 16.45 -7.11
CA VAL A 252 -16.72 17.83 -7.56
C VAL A 252 -16.10 18.67 -6.45
N LEU A 253 -15.46 19.77 -6.82
CA LEU A 253 -14.95 20.73 -5.85
C LEU A 253 -16.08 21.61 -5.36
N GLY A 254 -16.04 21.96 -4.08
CA GLY A 254 -16.99 22.91 -3.50
C GLY A 254 -16.31 23.90 -2.57
N ARG A 255 -16.98 25.03 -2.33
CA ARG A 255 -16.56 26.07 -1.40
C ARG A 255 -17.57 26.20 -0.27
N VAL A 256 -17.09 26.28 0.96
CA VAL A 256 -17.95 26.51 2.14
C VAL A 256 -18.35 27.98 2.22
N ALA A 257 -19.65 28.24 2.31
CA ALA A 257 -20.25 29.56 2.42
C ALA A 257 -21.17 29.68 3.65
N PRO A 258 -21.47 30.87 4.14
CA PRO A 258 -22.53 31.07 5.13
C PRO A 258 -23.86 30.56 4.54
N ARG A 259 -24.69 29.91 5.36
CA ARG A 259 -26.05 29.61 4.93
C ARG A 259 -26.83 30.93 4.74
N GLY A 260 -27.91 30.94 3.95
CA GLY A 260 -28.79 32.08 3.81
C GLY A 260 -29.29 32.54 5.17
N GLY A 261 -29.05 33.82 5.50
CA GLY A 261 -29.35 34.38 6.81
C GLY A 261 -28.43 33.93 7.96
N GLY A 262 -27.39 33.18 7.68
CA GLY A 262 -26.39 32.75 8.69
C GLY A 262 -25.32 33.81 8.96
N GLU A 263 -25.20 34.82 8.13
CA GLU A 263 -24.33 35.98 8.35
C GLU A 263 -25.18 37.26 8.40
N ILE A 264 -24.97 38.06 9.41
CA ILE A 264 -25.73 39.30 9.62
C ILE A 264 -24.76 40.44 9.92
N GLU A 265 -24.96 41.56 9.23
CA GLU A 265 -24.30 42.80 9.54
C GLU A 265 -25.11 43.56 10.61
N ILE A 266 -24.45 43.89 11.70
CA ILE A 266 -25.02 44.71 12.76
C ILE A 266 -24.66 46.16 12.42
N VAL A 267 -25.68 46.94 12.14
CA VAL A 267 -25.55 48.36 11.80
C VAL A 267 -26.05 49.26 12.94
N ALA A 268 -25.59 50.49 13.00
CA ALA A 268 -26.07 51.47 13.95
C ALA A 268 -27.50 51.89 13.60
N PRO A 269 -28.49 51.72 14.48
CA PRO A 269 -29.89 52.12 14.22
C PRO A 269 -30.07 53.64 14.20
N GLN A 270 -29.17 54.39 14.82
CA GLN A 270 -29.12 55.85 14.85
C GLN A 270 -27.70 56.35 15.11
N SER A 271 -27.45 57.62 14.84
CA SER A 271 -26.14 58.23 15.08
C SER A 271 -25.89 58.36 16.59
N GLY A 272 -24.66 58.16 17.06
CA GLY A 272 -24.30 58.22 18.47
C GLY A 272 -22.90 57.71 18.77
N ARG A 273 -22.48 57.68 20.03
CA ARG A 273 -21.21 57.11 20.45
C ARG A 273 -21.41 55.68 20.89
N ILE A 274 -20.59 54.78 20.32
CA ILE A 274 -20.64 53.34 20.66
C ILE A 274 -19.72 53.04 21.85
N TYR A 275 -20.25 52.29 22.81
CA TYR A 275 -19.47 51.75 23.95
C TYR A 275 -19.68 50.27 24.09
N PHE A 276 -18.55 49.54 24.21
CA PHE A 276 -18.56 48.11 24.45
C PHE A 276 -18.49 47.76 25.93
N ASN A 277 -19.08 46.65 26.32
CA ASN A 277 -18.96 46.12 27.67
C ASN A 277 -17.50 45.84 28.00
N GLY A 278 -16.98 46.44 29.09
CA GLY A 278 -15.56 46.30 29.46
C GLY A 278 -14.63 47.32 28.81
N GLY A 279 -15.17 48.31 28.05
CA GLY A 279 -14.39 49.45 27.53
C GLY A 279 -13.48 49.15 26.34
N GLN A 280 -13.52 47.93 25.82
CA GLN A 280 -12.75 47.50 24.64
C GLN A 280 -13.65 46.83 23.61
N ALA A 281 -13.29 46.94 22.33
CA ALA A 281 -13.96 46.23 21.26
C ALA A 281 -13.87 44.71 21.47
N PRO A 282 -14.94 43.95 21.19
CA PRO A 282 -14.91 42.51 21.36
C PRO A 282 -13.91 41.85 20.39
N VAL A 283 -13.26 40.78 20.86
CA VAL A 283 -12.28 40.05 20.07
C VAL A 283 -12.98 39.22 18.98
N LEU A 284 -12.41 39.18 17.78
CA LEU A 284 -12.87 38.31 16.70
C LEU A 284 -12.88 36.84 17.14
N GLY A 285 -13.88 36.08 16.69
CA GLY A 285 -14.11 34.70 17.11
C GLY A 285 -14.85 34.54 18.43
N ARG A 286 -15.18 35.64 19.13
CA ARG A 286 -15.99 35.61 20.35
C ARG A 286 -17.42 35.14 20.03
N GLY A 287 -17.85 34.09 20.74
CA GLY A 287 -19.25 33.64 20.69
C GLY A 287 -20.19 34.63 21.40
N VAL A 288 -21.32 34.87 20.79
CA VAL A 288 -22.45 35.65 21.36
C VAL A 288 -23.74 34.84 21.25
N THR A 289 -24.61 34.99 22.23
CA THR A 289 -25.94 34.36 22.22
C THR A 289 -27.01 35.36 21.77
N LYS A 290 -28.04 34.86 21.10
CA LYS A 290 -29.19 35.69 20.70
C LYS A 290 -29.75 36.47 21.89
N GLY A 291 -29.99 37.79 21.71
CA GLY A 291 -30.47 38.72 22.74
C GLY A 291 -29.39 39.21 23.72
N GLY A 292 -28.17 38.63 23.66
CA GLY A 292 -27.04 39.10 24.46
C GLY A 292 -26.64 40.54 24.11
N THR A 293 -26.23 41.31 25.10
CA THR A 293 -25.78 42.72 24.89
C THR A 293 -24.39 42.69 24.23
N ILE A 294 -24.27 43.37 23.08
CA ILE A 294 -23.02 43.50 22.33
C ILE A 294 -22.37 44.86 22.62
N ALA A 295 -23.15 45.94 22.57
CA ALA A 295 -22.69 47.30 22.78
C ALA A 295 -23.82 48.19 23.28
N ARG A 296 -23.49 49.40 23.70
CA ARG A 296 -24.43 50.49 23.96
C ARG A 296 -24.13 51.66 23.03
N LEU A 297 -25.15 52.28 22.56
CA LEU A 297 -25.06 53.47 21.74
C LEU A 297 -25.66 54.62 22.54
N THR A 298 -24.85 55.63 22.88
CA THR A 298 -25.26 56.81 23.65
C THR A 298 -25.56 57.94 22.67
N VAL A 299 -26.82 58.42 22.75
CA VAL A 299 -27.31 59.56 21.98
C VAL A 299 -27.88 60.62 22.98
N VAL A 300 -29.17 60.60 23.28
CA VAL A 300 -29.84 61.29 24.36
C VAL A 300 -30.13 60.30 25.48
N ASP A 301 -30.59 59.11 25.10
CA ASP A 301 -30.76 57.92 25.97
C ASP A 301 -29.85 56.77 25.51
N ASP A 302 -29.45 55.93 26.45
CA ASP A 302 -28.61 54.75 26.16
C ASP A 302 -29.42 53.66 25.45
N LEU A 303 -29.10 53.39 24.18
CA LEU A 303 -29.67 52.31 23.40
C LEU A 303 -28.79 51.06 23.47
N THR A 304 -29.32 49.97 24.00
CA THR A 304 -28.61 48.69 24.09
C THR A 304 -28.71 47.93 22.76
N LEU A 305 -27.57 47.69 22.10
CA LEU A 305 -27.47 46.84 20.93
C LEU A 305 -27.35 45.38 21.37
N ARG A 306 -28.29 44.54 20.88
CA ARG A 306 -28.37 43.13 21.22
C ARG A 306 -28.07 42.26 19.99
N ALA A 307 -27.50 41.10 20.21
CA ALA A 307 -27.26 40.10 19.15
C ALA A 307 -28.59 39.63 18.56
N PRO A 308 -28.78 39.73 17.23
CA PRO A 308 -30.01 39.26 16.58
C PRO A 308 -30.09 37.75 16.51
N MET A 309 -28.95 37.07 16.56
CA MET A 309 -28.83 35.60 16.54
C MET A 309 -27.65 35.12 17.41
N THR A 310 -27.61 33.83 17.68
CA THR A 310 -26.43 33.17 18.27
C THR A 310 -25.38 32.93 17.17
N GLY A 311 -24.11 33.23 17.46
CA GLY A 311 -23.04 33.09 16.49
C GLY A 311 -21.71 33.58 17.04
N VAL A 312 -20.75 33.77 16.14
CA VAL A 312 -19.42 34.28 16.41
C VAL A 312 -19.18 35.59 15.68
N LEU A 313 -18.45 36.50 16.29
CA LEU A 313 -18.08 37.78 15.67
C LEU A 313 -16.97 37.56 14.67
N THR A 314 -17.22 37.85 13.39
CA THR A 314 -16.26 37.70 12.29
C THR A 314 -15.65 39.02 11.84
N GLY A 315 -16.31 40.16 12.18
CA GLY A 315 -15.82 41.50 11.90
C GLY A 315 -16.23 42.49 12.98
N VAL A 316 -15.32 43.41 13.33
CA VAL A 316 -15.57 44.57 14.19
C VAL A 316 -14.93 45.76 13.51
N PHE A 317 -15.75 46.74 13.14
CA PHE A 317 -15.37 47.87 12.27
C PHE A 317 -15.31 49.20 13.00
N VAL A 318 -15.55 49.21 14.30
CA VAL A 318 -15.59 50.40 15.14
C VAL A 318 -14.82 50.21 16.43
N VAL A 319 -14.35 51.30 17.02
CA VAL A 319 -13.63 51.27 18.28
C VAL A 319 -14.49 51.85 19.40
N ASN A 320 -14.14 51.51 20.66
CA ASN A 320 -14.87 52.01 21.83
C ASN A 320 -14.85 53.56 21.92
N GLY A 321 -16.01 54.19 22.12
CA GLY A 321 -16.15 55.64 22.19
C GLY A 321 -16.23 56.34 20.82
N GLN A 322 -16.17 55.61 19.69
CA GLN A 322 -16.28 56.18 18.35
C GLN A 322 -17.67 56.75 18.12
N LEU A 323 -17.74 57.91 17.43
CA LEU A 323 -18.98 58.44 16.90
C LEU A 323 -19.35 57.66 15.64
N VAL A 324 -20.55 57.12 15.55
CA VAL A 324 -21.07 56.37 14.41
C VAL A 324 -22.32 57.02 13.86
N GLU A 325 -22.57 56.85 12.57
CA GLU A 325 -23.76 57.37 11.88
C GLU A 325 -24.83 56.28 11.76
N ALA A 326 -26.09 56.67 11.63
CA ALA A 326 -27.19 55.74 11.37
C ALA A 326 -26.92 54.95 10.09
N GLY A 327 -27.09 53.62 10.13
CA GLY A 327 -26.79 52.71 9.02
C GLY A 327 -25.33 52.29 8.93
N GLN A 328 -24.41 52.88 9.69
CA GLN A 328 -23.00 52.50 9.68
C GLN A 328 -22.82 51.03 10.17
N LYS A 329 -22.05 50.23 9.42
CA LYS A 329 -21.68 48.86 9.80
C LYS A 329 -20.80 48.90 11.04
N LEU A 330 -21.22 48.17 12.06
CA LEU A 330 -20.53 48.07 13.33
C LEU A 330 -19.77 46.75 13.47
N MET A 331 -20.44 45.65 13.18
CA MET A 331 -19.90 44.28 13.37
C MET A 331 -20.55 43.33 12.38
N THR A 332 -19.91 42.21 12.15
CA THR A 332 -20.49 41.07 11.43
C THR A 332 -20.59 39.87 12.38
N LEU A 333 -21.73 39.21 12.40
CA LEU A 333 -22.03 38.04 13.19
C LEU A 333 -22.35 36.87 12.26
N LEU A 334 -21.72 35.75 12.50
CA LEU A 334 -21.84 34.52 11.71
C LEU A 334 -22.32 33.37 12.60
N ASP A 335 -23.33 32.63 12.17
CA ASP A 335 -23.70 31.33 12.74
C ASP A 335 -22.98 30.21 11.98
N PRO A 336 -21.94 29.59 12.56
CA PRO A 336 -21.18 28.53 11.90
C PRO A 336 -21.80 27.13 12.07
N SER A 337 -22.92 26.98 12.76
CA SER A 337 -23.48 25.66 13.12
C SER A 337 -24.02 24.86 11.92
N VAL A 338 -24.47 25.62 10.91
CA VAL A 338 -24.91 25.09 9.61
C VAL A 338 -24.29 25.95 8.52
N VAL A 339 -23.69 25.31 7.55
CA VAL A 339 -23.06 26.00 6.43
C VAL A 339 -23.66 25.56 5.11
N TRP A 340 -23.50 26.35 4.08
CA TRP A 340 -23.72 25.92 2.72
C TRP A 340 -22.42 25.56 2.05
N VAL A 341 -22.46 24.55 1.17
CA VAL A 341 -21.37 24.18 0.29
C VAL A 341 -21.84 24.40 -1.13
N HIS A 342 -21.20 25.33 -1.82
CA HIS A 342 -21.41 25.61 -3.22
C HIS A 342 -20.51 24.69 -4.02
N ALA A 343 -21.07 23.75 -4.75
CA ALA A 343 -20.35 22.77 -5.55
C ALA A 343 -20.47 23.10 -7.04
N ASP A 344 -19.33 23.14 -7.74
CA ASP A 344 -19.29 23.45 -9.17
C ASP A 344 -19.62 22.20 -9.99
N VAL A 345 -20.75 22.20 -10.68
CA VAL A 345 -21.25 21.10 -11.49
C VAL A 345 -21.24 21.48 -12.96
N TYR A 346 -20.54 20.71 -13.79
CA TYR A 346 -20.47 20.93 -15.22
C TYR A 346 -21.74 20.43 -15.93
N GLU A 347 -22.01 20.97 -17.11
CA GLU A 347 -23.25 20.71 -17.87
C GLU A 347 -23.52 19.23 -18.11
N ALA A 348 -22.47 18.44 -18.37
CA ALA A 348 -22.57 16.99 -18.59
C ALA A 348 -23.14 16.24 -17.39
N ASP A 349 -22.98 16.77 -16.17
CA ASP A 349 -23.35 16.11 -14.92
C ASP A 349 -24.66 16.63 -14.32
N ILE A 350 -25.24 17.70 -14.88
CA ILE A 350 -26.44 18.37 -14.34
C ILE A 350 -27.60 17.37 -14.15
N ALA A 351 -27.85 16.51 -15.14
CA ALA A 351 -28.97 15.56 -15.08
C ALA A 351 -28.82 14.59 -13.88
N SER A 352 -27.60 14.13 -13.60
CA SER A 352 -27.32 13.24 -12.47
C SER A 352 -27.46 13.96 -11.13
N VAL A 353 -27.05 15.24 -11.08
CA VAL A 353 -27.19 16.08 -9.87
C VAL A 353 -28.64 16.47 -9.62
N GLN A 354 -29.44 16.69 -10.68
CA GLN A 354 -30.89 16.93 -10.54
C GLN A 354 -31.62 15.79 -9.87
N ALA A 355 -31.23 14.54 -10.17
CA ALA A 355 -31.81 13.34 -9.57
C ALA A 355 -31.38 13.11 -8.12
N SER A 356 -30.32 13.80 -7.64
CA SER A 356 -29.75 13.60 -6.31
C SER A 356 -30.12 14.71 -5.34
N THR A 357 -30.36 14.33 -4.09
CA THR A 357 -30.61 15.28 -2.99
C THR A 357 -29.54 15.24 -1.93
N ARG A 358 -28.56 14.34 -2.02
CA ARG A 358 -27.55 14.10 -0.99
C ARG A 358 -26.14 14.20 -1.55
N ALA A 359 -25.25 14.68 -0.69
CA ALA A 359 -23.80 14.65 -0.95
C ALA A 359 -23.05 14.30 0.32
N ALA A 360 -21.88 13.70 0.16
CA ALA A 360 -20.89 13.55 1.22
C ALA A 360 -19.84 14.64 1.05
N ILE A 361 -19.62 15.41 2.11
CA ILE A 361 -18.64 16.49 2.13
C ILE A 361 -17.42 16.01 2.90
N THR A 362 -16.26 16.05 2.26
CA THR A 362 -14.98 15.67 2.86
C THR A 362 -13.97 16.80 2.69
N SER A 363 -13.00 16.88 3.60
CA SER A 363 -11.95 17.88 3.54
C SER A 363 -10.59 17.21 3.44
N GLN A 364 -9.72 17.68 2.55
CA GLN A 364 -8.35 17.17 2.42
C GLN A 364 -7.52 17.39 3.70
N THR A 365 -7.82 18.43 4.46
CA THR A 365 -7.15 18.71 5.75
C THR A 365 -7.67 17.84 6.89
N MET A 366 -8.84 17.23 6.75
CA MET A 366 -9.50 16.37 7.72
C MET A 366 -10.13 15.18 6.98
N PRO A 367 -9.35 14.22 6.49
CA PRO A 367 -9.85 13.12 5.64
C PRO A 367 -10.86 12.20 6.36
N ASP A 368 -10.79 12.14 7.68
CA ASP A 368 -11.73 11.36 8.51
C ASP A 368 -13.06 12.06 8.75
N LEU A 369 -13.18 13.35 8.37
CA LEU A 369 -14.40 14.11 8.50
C LEU A 369 -15.25 13.95 7.25
N ALA A 370 -16.26 13.09 7.31
CA ALA A 370 -17.30 12.98 6.30
C ALA A 370 -18.62 13.53 6.86
N LEU A 371 -19.09 14.66 6.32
CA LEU A 371 -20.36 15.29 6.70
C LEU A 371 -21.39 15.04 5.60
N ALA A 372 -22.64 14.79 6.02
CA ALA A 372 -23.75 14.65 5.07
C ALA A 372 -24.32 16.03 4.70
N GLY A 373 -24.38 16.31 3.40
CA GLY A 373 -25.00 17.49 2.83
C GLY A 373 -26.34 17.17 2.18
N ARG A 374 -27.32 18.04 2.33
CA ARG A 374 -28.62 17.97 1.66
C ARG A 374 -28.70 19.12 0.64
N ARG A 375 -28.95 18.80 -0.63
CA ARG A 375 -29.10 19.82 -1.68
C ARG A 375 -30.31 20.73 -1.38
N VAL A 376 -30.06 22.03 -1.35
CA VAL A 376 -31.07 23.07 -1.10
C VAL A 376 -31.39 23.91 -2.36
N ALA A 377 -30.40 24.01 -3.28
CA ALA A 377 -30.59 24.70 -4.55
C ALA A 377 -29.71 24.08 -5.64
N LEU A 378 -30.13 24.30 -6.88
CA LEU A 378 -29.34 24.10 -8.08
C LEU A 378 -29.47 25.43 -8.88
N GLY A 379 -28.32 26.05 -9.15
CA GLY A 379 -28.26 27.30 -9.87
C GLY A 379 -28.86 27.19 -11.26
N VAL A 380 -29.49 28.27 -11.70
CA VAL A 380 -30.05 28.41 -13.08
C VAL A 380 -29.15 29.28 -13.96
N THR A 381 -28.12 29.86 -13.37
CA THR A 381 -27.10 30.68 -14.04
C THR A 381 -25.72 30.05 -13.81
N GLN A 382 -24.75 30.39 -14.65
CA GLN A 382 -23.34 30.00 -14.43
C GLN A 382 -22.84 30.58 -13.10
N GLY A 383 -22.08 29.76 -12.34
CA GLY A 383 -21.39 30.15 -11.14
C GLY A 383 -20.11 30.97 -11.41
N GLU A 384 -19.25 31.10 -10.42
CA GLU A 384 -17.95 31.77 -10.54
C GLU A 384 -17.02 31.03 -11.53
N VAL A 385 -17.19 29.70 -11.71
CA VAL A 385 -16.41 28.88 -12.64
C VAL A 385 -17.09 28.84 -14.00
N PRO A 386 -16.41 29.26 -15.10
CA PRO A 386 -16.99 29.24 -16.43
C PRO A 386 -17.43 27.83 -16.86
N GLY A 387 -18.65 27.70 -17.35
CA GLY A 387 -19.21 26.42 -17.80
C GLY A 387 -19.73 25.51 -16.69
N ALA A 388 -19.70 25.95 -15.45
CA ALA A 388 -20.29 25.23 -14.32
C ALA A 388 -21.50 25.99 -13.77
N ILE A 389 -22.44 25.25 -13.22
CA ILE A 389 -23.51 25.76 -12.38
C ILE A 389 -23.26 25.35 -10.93
N GLU A 390 -23.74 26.16 -9.99
CA GLU A 390 -23.58 25.84 -8.58
C GLU A 390 -24.72 24.96 -8.05
N ALA A 391 -24.37 23.85 -7.43
CA ALA A 391 -25.28 23.09 -6.59
C ALA A 391 -25.00 23.41 -5.12
N TRP A 392 -26.01 23.84 -4.39
CA TRP A 392 -25.86 24.26 -3.01
C TRP A 392 -26.35 23.18 -2.06
N PHE A 393 -25.48 22.80 -1.14
CA PHE A 393 -25.74 21.77 -0.14
C PHE A 393 -25.72 22.38 1.26
N GLU A 394 -26.79 22.19 2.01
CA GLU A 394 -26.85 22.51 3.43
C GLU A 394 -26.18 21.42 4.24
N VAL A 395 -25.21 21.77 5.07
CA VAL A 395 -24.34 20.88 5.81
C VAL A 395 -24.34 21.27 7.29
N PRO A 396 -24.82 20.39 8.20
CA PRO A 396 -24.59 20.57 9.62
C PRO A 396 -23.09 20.59 9.92
N ASN A 397 -22.64 21.58 10.69
CA ASN A 397 -21.24 21.83 10.98
C ASN A 397 -20.97 21.83 12.49
N PRO A 398 -21.07 20.66 13.16
CA PRO A 398 -20.89 20.57 14.60
C PRO A 398 -19.47 20.95 15.01
N GLY A 399 -19.37 21.90 15.94
CA GLY A 399 -18.08 22.42 16.40
C GLY A 399 -17.38 23.35 15.43
N GLY A 400 -18.03 23.82 14.34
CA GLY A 400 -17.46 24.79 13.40
C GLY A 400 -16.24 24.24 12.64
N ARG A 401 -16.19 22.93 12.35
CA ARG A 401 -15.04 22.27 11.71
C ARG A 401 -14.82 22.75 10.28
N LEU A 402 -15.90 22.94 9.52
CA LEU A 402 -15.83 23.56 8.21
C LEU A 402 -15.76 25.08 8.38
N ARG A 403 -14.69 25.67 7.88
CA ARG A 403 -14.50 27.12 7.92
C ARG A 403 -15.06 27.75 6.64
N ILE A 404 -15.73 28.91 6.78
CA ILE A 404 -16.20 29.67 5.62
C ILE A 404 -15.02 30.00 4.71
N GLY A 405 -15.20 29.85 3.41
CA GLY A 405 -14.18 30.03 2.37
C GLY A 405 -13.29 28.79 2.14
N ALA A 406 -13.39 27.75 2.97
CA ALA A 406 -12.61 26.53 2.77
C ALA A 406 -13.07 25.77 1.51
N LEU A 407 -12.11 25.15 0.81
CA LEU A 407 -12.38 24.21 -0.27
C LEU A 407 -12.59 22.82 0.31
N VAL A 408 -13.58 22.11 -0.24
CA VAL A 408 -13.99 20.77 0.18
C VAL A 408 -14.29 19.91 -1.04
N ASP A 409 -14.11 18.60 -0.90
CA ASP A 409 -14.53 17.63 -1.91
C ASP A 409 -16.00 17.25 -1.65
N VAL A 410 -16.83 17.38 -2.68
CA VAL A 410 -18.26 17.11 -2.62
C VAL A 410 -18.57 15.87 -3.46
N GLY A 411 -18.84 14.76 -2.79
CA GLY A 411 -19.28 13.52 -3.42
C GLY A 411 -20.80 13.50 -3.55
N ILE A 412 -21.36 13.97 -4.67
CA ILE A 412 -22.81 13.97 -4.93
C ILE A 412 -23.27 12.56 -5.23
N GLU A 413 -24.22 12.02 -4.48
CA GLU A 413 -24.73 10.67 -4.66
C GLU A 413 -25.44 10.58 -6.01
N GLN A 414 -24.92 9.73 -6.89
CA GLN A 414 -25.60 9.37 -8.13
C GLN A 414 -26.49 8.16 -7.88
N GLY A 415 -27.63 8.09 -8.50
CA GLY A 415 -28.50 6.92 -8.38
C GLY A 415 -27.79 5.64 -8.79
N GLY A 416 -28.00 4.57 -7.98
CA GLY A 416 -27.43 3.26 -8.22
C GLY A 416 -26.30 2.89 -7.24
N VAL A 417 -26.26 1.61 -6.95
CA VAL A 417 -25.21 0.98 -6.14
C VAL A 417 -24.42 0.06 -7.06
N GLU A 418 -23.12 0.25 -7.12
CA GLU A 418 -22.23 -0.65 -7.87
C GLU A 418 -21.47 -1.57 -6.93
N SER A 419 -21.16 -2.76 -7.41
CA SER A 419 -20.35 -3.73 -6.67
C SER A 419 -18.87 -3.48 -7.00
N ALA A 420 -18.15 -2.85 -6.11
CA ALA A 420 -16.76 -2.46 -6.31
C ALA A 420 -15.80 -3.14 -5.32
N LEU A 421 -14.54 -3.29 -5.71
CA LEU A 421 -13.48 -3.76 -4.84
C LEU A 421 -13.04 -2.62 -3.92
N VAL A 422 -13.00 -2.88 -2.63
CA VAL A 422 -12.69 -1.85 -1.62
C VAL A 422 -11.59 -2.33 -0.69
N ILE A 423 -10.54 -1.52 -0.54
CA ILE A 423 -9.40 -1.79 0.33
C ILE A 423 -9.18 -0.66 1.35
N PRO A 424 -8.47 -0.93 2.46
CA PRO A 424 -7.99 0.14 3.33
C PRO A 424 -7.06 1.09 2.57
N ARG A 425 -7.12 2.38 2.84
CA ARG A 425 -6.18 3.34 2.26
C ARG A 425 -4.72 3.03 2.59
N SER A 426 -4.47 2.46 3.77
CA SER A 426 -3.14 2.00 4.19
C SER A 426 -2.55 0.88 3.32
N ALA A 427 -3.36 0.20 2.51
CA ALA A 427 -2.93 -0.83 1.57
C ALA A 427 -2.44 -0.27 0.23
N VAL A 428 -2.61 1.04 -0.01
CA VAL A 428 -2.16 1.71 -1.23
C VAL A 428 -0.81 2.36 -1.00
N PHE A 429 0.16 1.97 -1.78
CA PHE A 429 1.52 2.50 -1.77
C PHE A 429 1.75 3.34 -3.03
N GLU A 430 2.55 4.39 -2.90
CA GLU A 430 2.93 5.21 -4.04
C GLU A 430 4.42 5.06 -4.32
N LYS A 431 4.76 4.75 -5.57
CA LYS A 431 6.12 4.69 -6.04
C LYS A 431 6.20 5.18 -7.48
N ASP A 432 7.12 6.10 -7.75
CA ASP A 432 7.36 6.68 -9.08
C ASP A 432 6.08 7.22 -9.76
N GLY A 433 5.18 7.85 -8.96
CA GLY A 433 3.91 8.38 -9.42
C GLY A 433 2.81 7.33 -9.68
N ARG A 434 3.08 6.05 -9.44
CA ARG A 434 2.12 4.95 -9.60
C ARG A 434 1.55 4.53 -8.25
N LYS A 435 0.28 4.12 -8.26
CA LYS A 435 -0.39 3.54 -7.09
C LYS A 435 -0.29 2.03 -7.17
N LEU A 436 0.34 1.43 -6.17
CA LEU A 436 0.59 0.00 -6.09
C LEU A 436 -0.12 -0.59 -4.87
N VAL A 437 -0.54 -1.83 -5.00
CA VAL A 437 -0.94 -2.71 -3.89
C VAL A 437 -0.10 -3.98 -3.94
N PHE A 438 0.17 -4.57 -2.78
CA PHE A 438 0.88 -5.85 -2.72
C PHE A 438 -0.12 -6.95 -2.40
N VAL A 439 -0.20 -7.94 -3.30
CA VAL A 439 -1.01 -9.14 -3.12
C VAL A 439 -0.12 -10.26 -2.62
N HIS A 440 -0.49 -10.90 -1.51
CA HIS A 440 0.19 -12.05 -0.94
C HIS A 440 -0.17 -13.30 -1.75
N THR A 441 0.69 -13.69 -2.66
CA THR A 441 0.45 -14.76 -3.66
C THR A 441 0.96 -16.13 -3.20
N ALA A 442 2.00 -16.16 -2.35
CA ALA A 442 2.53 -17.38 -1.74
C ALA A 442 3.13 -17.04 -0.36
N PRO A 443 3.43 -18.01 0.50
CA PRO A 443 3.83 -17.78 1.91
C PRO A 443 4.94 -16.76 2.14
N GLU A 444 5.87 -16.63 1.19
CA GLU A 444 6.98 -15.66 1.27
C GLU A 444 7.06 -14.75 0.03
N ARG A 445 5.98 -14.71 -0.79
CA ARG A 445 5.94 -13.93 -2.03
C ARG A 445 4.78 -12.96 -2.05
N PHE A 446 5.07 -11.76 -2.50
CA PHE A 446 4.11 -10.70 -2.72
C PHE A 446 4.25 -10.19 -4.16
N THR A 447 3.14 -9.98 -4.83
CA THR A 447 3.14 -9.41 -6.18
C THR A 447 2.64 -7.98 -6.10
N ALA A 448 3.42 -7.04 -6.62
CA ALA A 448 3.00 -5.65 -6.75
C ALA A 448 2.04 -5.50 -7.94
N ARG A 449 0.86 -4.96 -7.71
CA ARG A 449 -0.14 -4.69 -8.75
C ARG A 449 -0.47 -3.21 -8.80
N GLU A 450 -0.51 -2.64 -10.00
CA GLU A 450 -0.91 -1.26 -10.21
C GLU A 450 -2.43 -1.14 -10.10
N VAL A 451 -2.88 -0.07 -9.43
CA VAL A 451 -4.29 0.19 -9.23
C VAL A 451 -4.64 1.64 -9.52
N THR A 452 -5.86 1.84 -10.00
CA THR A 452 -6.49 3.16 -10.06
C THR A 452 -7.42 3.31 -8.87
N LEU A 453 -7.38 4.49 -8.24
CA LEU A 453 -8.23 4.80 -7.10
C LEU A 453 -9.55 5.41 -7.59
N GLY A 454 -10.64 4.91 -7.06
CA GLY A 454 -11.99 5.43 -7.25
C GLY A 454 -12.48 6.21 -6.03
N THR A 455 -13.78 6.09 -5.77
CA THR A 455 -14.47 6.80 -4.67
C THR A 455 -13.82 6.49 -3.31
N SER A 456 -13.53 7.55 -2.58
CA SER A 456 -13.07 7.47 -1.19
C SER A 456 -14.24 7.19 -0.25
N LEU A 457 -14.07 6.24 0.65
CA LEU A 457 -15.05 5.80 1.65
C LEU A 457 -14.51 5.97 3.07
N GLY A 458 -13.98 7.15 3.37
CA GLY A 458 -13.29 7.42 4.63
C GLY A 458 -11.93 6.73 4.70
N ALA A 459 -11.75 5.79 5.65
CA ALA A 459 -10.52 5.02 5.80
C ALA A 459 -10.31 3.95 4.71
N ARG A 460 -11.29 3.76 3.83
CA ARG A 460 -11.24 2.80 2.70
C ARG A 460 -11.34 3.53 1.37
N VAL A 461 -10.98 2.84 0.29
CA VAL A 461 -11.04 3.39 -1.07
C VAL A 461 -11.44 2.29 -2.06
N VAL A 462 -12.24 2.67 -3.05
CA VAL A 462 -12.55 1.82 -4.20
C VAL A 462 -11.31 1.71 -5.07
N VAL A 463 -11.00 0.51 -5.54
CA VAL A 463 -9.87 0.27 -6.44
C VAL A 463 -10.30 -0.50 -7.68
N ALA A 464 -9.63 -0.20 -8.78
CA ALA A 464 -9.71 -0.95 -10.02
C ALA A 464 -8.30 -1.30 -10.51
N GLY A 465 -8.16 -2.47 -11.10
CA GLY A 465 -6.88 -3.00 -11.57
C GLY A 465 -6.96 -4.52 -11.71
N GLU A 466 -5.82 -5.17 -11.87
CA GLU A 466 -5.73 -6.64 -11.93
C GLU A 466 -5.89 -7.26 -10.53
N LEU A 467 -7.07 -7.12 -9.95
CA LEU A 467 -7.42 -7.62 -8.62
C LEU A 467 -8.68 -8.46 -8.69
N ALA A 468 -8.68 -9.57 -7.96
CA ALA A 468 -9.82 -10.48 -7.86
C ALA A 468 -10.38 -10.52 -6.42
N PRO A 469 -11.68 -10.78 -6.23
CA PRO A 469 -12.22 -11.12 -4.93
C PRO A 469 -11.47 -12.33 -4.35
N GLY A 470 -11.10 -12.26 -3.08
CA GLY A 470 -10.29 -13.29 -2.41
C GLY A 470 -8.79 -13.01 -2.42
N ASP A 471 -8.27 -12.13 -3.28
CA ASP A 471 -6.88 -11.68 -3.21
C ASP A 471 -6.55 -11.15 -1.82
N ARG A 472 -5.44 -11.58 -1.24
CA ARG A 472 -4.98 -11.15 0.09
C ARG A 472 -4.10 -9.92 -0.05
N VAL A 473 -4.67 -8.74 0.14
CA VAL A 473 -3.97 -7.47 -0.01
C VAL A 473 -3.27 -7.09 1.29
N VAL A 474 -2.02 -6.65 1.23
CA VAL A 474 -1.28 -6.17 2.40
C VAL A 474 -1.90 -4.87 2.91
N ALA A 475 -2.52 -4.94 4.10
CA ALA A 475 -3.22 -3.82 4.73
C ALA A 475 -2.34 -3.01 5.70
N THR A 476 -1.39 -3.69 6.38
CA THR A 476 -0.44 -3.06 7.30
C THR A 476 0.95 -3.66 7.16
N GLY A 477 1.98 -2.91 7.57
CA GLY A 477 3.38 -3.35 7.57
C GLY A 477 4.01 -3.47 6.17
N GLY A 478 3.37 -2.98 5.11
CA GLY A 478 3.78 -3.20 3.73
C GLY A 478 4.83 -2.24 3.18
N TYR A 479 5.15 -1.15 3.88
CA TYR A 479 6.10 -0.16 3.36
C TYR A 479 7.49 -0.73 2.98
N PRO A 480 8.08 -1.66 3.76
CA PRO A 480 9.34 -2.30 3.39
C PRO A 480 9.29 -3.11 2.08
N LEU A 481 8.10 -3.52 1.62
CA LEU A 481 7.96 -4.23 0.34
C LEU A 481 8.37 -3.38 -0.86
N LEU A 482 8.32 -2.05 -0.76
CA LEU A 482 8.76 -1.14 -1.82
C LEU A 482 10.27 -1.23 -2.13
N THR A 483 11.06 -1.74 -1.19
CA THR A 483 12.52 -1.85 -1.28
C THR A 483 13.03 -3.28 -1.11
N ALA A 484 12.12 -4.24 -0.94
CA ALA A 484 12.48 -5.64 -0.77
C ALA A 484 13.02 -6.24 -2.10
N PRO A 485 13.83 -7.30 -2.03
CA PRO A 485 14.41 -7.91 -3.22
C PRO A 485 13.34 -8.46 -4.16
N VAL A 486 13.45 -8.10 -5.43
CA VAL A 486 12.61 -8.64 -6.50
C VAL A 486 13.18 -9.98 -6.93
N VAL A 487 12.32 -10.99 -6.99
CA VAL A 487 12.69 -12.34 -7.46
C VAL A 487 12.40 -12.42 -8.94
N SER A 488 13.44 -12.69 -9.72
CA SER A 488 13.30 -13.07 -11.13
C SER A 488 13.04 -14.56 -11.20
N LEU A 489 11.88 -14.96 -11.68
CA LEU A 489 11.68 -16.35 -12.11
C LEU A 489 12.44 -16.48 -13.43
N GLY A 490 13.57 -17.23 -13.42
CA GLY A 490 14.23 -17.62 -14.66
C GLY A 490 13.22 -18.34 -15.57
N HIS A 491 13.10 -17.86 -16.78
CA HIS A 491 12.35 -18.52 -17.86
C HIS A 491 13.22 -19.60 -18.49
#